data_62632d42bd2ee1828e862c2c63686e45
#
_entry.id   62632d42bd2ee1828e862c2c63686e45
#
_cell.length_a   1.000
_cell.length_b   1.000
_cell.length_c   1.000
_cell.angle_alpha   90.00
_cell.angle_beta   90.00
_cell.angle_gamma   90.00
#
_symmetry.space_group_name_H-M   'P 1'
#
loop_
_entity.id
_entity.type
_entity.pdbx_description
1 polymer ?
#
loop_
_entity_poly.entity_id
_entity_poly.type
_entity_poly.pdbx_seq_one_letter_code
_entity_poly.pdbx_strand_id
1 'polypeptide(L)'
;MEGLLLTQSSAPIVGQISWLLGHLMNGIFSVLSNVFHIENIGLCIIIFTIIIYTLLLPLTYKQQKASKLTVVMNPELRRIQNKYKNKKDQASMMKMQEETKMVYEKYGTSMMGGCSQLLIQLPILWGLFYVIRNIPAYVDGIKEVYMPLVNQLLSTEGGQAAMEALGKTNAIAMDPSRYKFSQPNVMVDALYKFQESSWDTLADKLPDLESLIRSTQDSLTHLNSFLGINIAETPLNIFMNSIQTGAVIAAILALSIPIISGLTQYISMKLSPTAAPTENDSSDNSMVNSMNATMKIMPLFSVIMCFTFPSGIGLYWIASAVVRMIQQLAINKYLSRISIEELIEKNQKKAAKKREKKGTNAQKLSEMAQVHARSIEEPKQKKMTEKEREEALQRAAEKSKNAKSGSLAAKANLVRQYNESNHKDSQKK
;
A
#
# COMPACT_ATOMS: atom_id res chain seq x y z
N MET A 1 26.49 -8.11 16.46
CA MET A 1 25.88 -9.19 15.65
C MET A 1 25.06 -8.63 14.48
N GLU A 2 25.54 -7.54 13.84
CA GLU A 2 24.81 -6.87 12.73
C GLU A 2 25.34 -7.26 11.33
N GLY A 3 26.17 -8.26 11.21
CA GLY A 3 26.90 -8.55 9.96
C GLY A 3 26.52 -9.84 9.24
N LEU A 4 25.42 -10.51 9.61
CA LEU A 4 25.11 -11.87 9.12
C LEU A 4 23.84 -12.01 8.29
N LEU A 5 23.07 -10.96 8.12
CA LEU A 5 21.80 -11.02 7.39
C LEU A 5 21.97 -10.38 6.02
N LEU A 6 21.59 -11.09 4.98
CA LEU A 6 21.17 -10.49 3.71
C LEU A 6 20.16 -9.39 4.00
N THR A 7 20.01 -8.43 3.10
CA THR A 7 19.19 -7.23 3.31
C THR A 7 17.70 -7.57 3.49
N GLN A 8 17.38 -8.16 4.64
CA GLN A 8 16.00 -8.31 5.08
C GLN A 8 15.47 -6.98 5.59
N SER A 9 14.18 -6.75 5.41
CA SER A 9 13.56 -5.51 5.90
C SER A 9 13.58 -5.46 7.42
N SER A 10 14.21 -4.41 7.98
CA SER A 10 14.20 -4.11 9.42
C SER A 10 13.05 -3.18 9.83
N ALA A 11 12.21 -2.73 8.87
CA ALA A 11 11.11 -1.82 9.14
C ALA A 11 10.10 -2.44 10.10
N PRO A 12 9.63 -1.70 11.14
CA PRO A 12 8.57 -2.18 12.02
C PRO A 12 7.34 -2.60 11.22
N ILE A 13 6.70 -3.70 11.58
CA ILE A 13 5.53 -4.29 10.89
C ILE A 13 5.89 -4.91 9.52
N VAL A 14 6.47 -4.14 8.57
CA VAL A 14 6.80 -4.64 7.23
C VAL A 14 7.87 -5.73 7.31
N GLY A 15 8.91 -5.56 8.14
CA GLY A 15 9.94 -6.57 8.36
C GLY A 15 9.38 -7.88 8.89
N GLN A 16 8.47 -7.83 9.88
CA GLN A 16 7.82 -9.03 10.41
C GLN A 16 6.95 -9.74 9.37
N ILE A 17 6.23 -8.96 8.55
CA ILE A 17 5.43 -9.51 7.46
C ILE A 17 6.33 -10.11 6.39
N SER A 18 7.40 -9.43 5.98
CA SER A 18 8.38 -9.94 5.01
C SER A 18 9.04 -11.23 5.51
N TRP A 19 9.38 -11.30 6.80
CA TRP A 19 9.92 -12.50 7.43
C TRP A 19 8.94 -13.68 7.32
N LEU A 20 7.66 -13.46 7.69
CA LEU A 20 6.62 -14.48 7.59
C LEU A 20 6.41 -14.94 6.13
N LEU A 21 6.28 -13.98 5.20
CA LEU A 21 6.10 -14.26 3.78
C LEU A 21 7.31 -14.96 3.19
N GLY A 22 8.52 -14.56 3.60
CA GLY A 22 9.78 -15.18 3.22
C GLY A 22 9.87 -16.64 3.65
N HIS A 23 9.51 -16.96 4.90
CA HIS A 23 9.47 -18.33 5.39
C HIS A 23 8.46 -19.20 4.62
N LEU A 24 7.29 -18.66 4.30
CA LEU A 24 6.32 -19.35 3.47
C LEU A 24 6.90 -19.61 2.07
N MET A 25 7.55 -18.63 1.46
CA MET A 25 8.16 -18.75 0.14
C MET A 25 9.32 -19.75 0.14
N ASN A 26 10.17 -19.76 1.17
CA ASN A 26 11.22 -20.74 1.38
C ASN A 26 10.67 -22.16 1.50
N GLY A 27 9.61 -22.35 2.29
CA GLY A 27 8.93 -23.64 2.42
C GLY A 27 8.36 -24.15 1.09
N ILE A 28 7.73 -23.27 0.30
CA ILE A 28 7.21 -23.62 -1.04
C ILE A 28 8.36 -24.01 -1.96
N PHE A 29 9.42 -23.20 -2.00
CA PHE A 29 10.60 -23.49 -2.83
C PHE A 29 11.25 -24.82 -2.44
N SER A 30 11.43 -25.09 -1.14
CA SER A 30 11.98 -26.35 -0.64
C SER A 30 11.13 -27.56 -1.04
N VAL A 31 9.80 -27.45 -1.01
CA VAL A 31 8.91 -28.54 -1.48
C VAL A 31 9.01 -28.71 -2.99
N LEU A 32 9.04 -27.64 -3.76
CA LEU A 32 9.19 -27.70 -5.22
C LEU A 32 10.52 -28.33 -5.63
N SER A 33 11.62 -27.91 -5.02
CA SER A 33 12.97 -28.40 -5.31
C SER A 33 13.16 -29.84 -4.84
N ASN A 34 12.87 -30.16 -3.58
CA ASN A 34 13.22 -31.46 -2.98
C ASN A 34 12.24 -32.58 -3.35
N VAL A 35 10.93 -32.26 -3.56
CA VAL A 35 9.91 -33.27 -3.82
C VAL A 35 9.61 -33.38 -5.31
N PHE A 36 9.47 -32.24 -5.99
CA PHE A 36 9.09 -32.20 -7.40
C PHE A 36 10.28 -32.00 -8.35
N HIS A 37 11.48 -31.72 -7.83
CA HIS A 37 12.68 -31.38 -8.59
C HIS A 37 12.47 -30.22 -9.56
N ILE A 38 11.63 -29.25 -9.16
CA ILE A 38 11.33 -28.04 -9.92
C ILE A 38 11.94 -26.84 -9.19
N GLU A 39 13.01 -26.31 -9.77
CA GLU A 39 13.68 -25.12 -9.26
C GLU A 39 13.29 -23.91 -10.09
N ASN A 40 12.13 -23.32 -9.78
CA ASN A 40 11.60 -22.19 -10.53
C ASN A 40 10.92 -21.19 -9.60
N ILE A 41 11.48 -19.96 -9.52
CA ILE A 41 11.01 -18.90 -8.65
C ILE A 41 9.64 -18.35 -9.13
N GLY A 42 9.41 -18.29 -10.44
CA GLY A 42 8.12 -17.83 -10.99
C GLY A 42 6.97 -18.73 -10.57
N LEU A 43 7.16 -20.04 -10.65
CA LEU A 43 6.18 -21.02 -10.17
C LEU A 43 5.98 -20.89 -8.64
N CYS A 44 7.07 -20.69 -7.90
CA CYS A 44 7.01 -20.45 -6.46
C CYS A 44 6.14 -19.23 -6.13
N ILE A 45 6.29 -18.10 -6.85
CA ILE A 45 5.47 -16.89 -6.68
C ILE A 45 3.99 -17.18 -6.96
N ILE A 46 3.66 -17.97 -7.98
CA ILE A 46 2.27 -18.32 -8.31
C ILE A 46 1.63 -19.15 -7.19
N ILE A 47 2.32 -20.22 -6.75
CA ILE A 47 1.81 -21.09 -5.66
C ILE A 47 1.68 -20.29 -4.37
N PHE A 48 2.68 -19.50 -4.02
CA PHE A 48 2.63 -18.57 -2.89
C PHE A 48 1.40 -17.66 -2.96
N THR A 49 1.13 -17.09 -4.14
CA THR A 49 -0.03 -16.21 -4.33
C THR A 49 -1.35 -16.97 -4.10
N ILE A 50 -1.48 -18.18 -4.64
CA ILE A 50 -2.68 -19.01 -4.43
C ILE A 50 -2.89 -19.30 -2.94
N ILE A 51 -1.83 -19.67 -2.21
CA ILE A 51 -1.90 -19.97 -0.78
C ILE A 51 -2.34 -18.73 0.01
N ILE A 52 -1.70 -17.59 -0.20
CA ILE A 52 -2.03 -16.34 0.50
C ILE A 52 -3.48 -15.93 0.26
N TYR A 53 -3.95 -15.92 -0.99
CA TYR A 53 -5.34 -15.56 -1.29
C TYR A 53 -6.35 -16.59 -0.77
N THR A 54 -5.98 -17.86 -0.69
CA THR A 54 -6.82 -18.90 -0.06
C THR A 54 -6.94 -18.66 1.45
N LEU A 55 -5.86 -18.31 2.13
CA LEU A 55 -5.88 -17.93 3.54
C LEU A 55 -6.71 -16.65 3.79
N LEU A 56 -6.70 -15.71 2.84
CA LEU A 56 -7.50 -14.49 2.90
C LEU A 56 -8.96 -14.66 2.45
N LEU A 57 -9.36 -15.83 1.94
CA LEU A 57 -10.72 -16.10 1.43
C LEU A 57 -11.85 -15.72 2.42
N PRO A 58 -11.78 -16.04 3.74
CA PRO A 58 -12.83 -15.64 4.68
C PRO A 58 -12.97 -14.12 4.82
N LEU A 59 -11.86 -13.40 4.67
CA LEU A 59 -11.87 -11.94 4.66
C LEU A 59 -12.48 -11.38 3.38
N THR A 60 -12.07 -11.92 2.23
CA THR A 60 -12.61 -11.57 0.90
C THR A 60 -14.12 -11.81 0.84
N TYR A 61 -14.61 -12.92 1.42
CA TYR A 61 -16.04 -13.19 1.53
C TYR A 61 -16.80 -12.12 2.32
N LYS A 62 -16.28 -11.73 3.50
CA LYS A 62 -16.90 -10.67 4.33
C LYS A 62 -16.97 -9.34 3.58
N GLN A 63 -15.92 -9.02 2.85
CA GLN A 63 -15.82 -7.79 2.07
C GLN A 63 -16.81 -7.79 0.88
N GLN A 64 -16.88 -8.87 0.10
CA GLN A 64 -17.81 -8.94 -1.01
C GLN A 64 -19.27 -8.91 -0.54
N LYS A 65 -19.56 -9.51 0.63
CA LYS A 65 -20.84 -9.37 1.28
C LYS A 65 -21.15 -7.91 1.64
N ALA A 66 -20.19 -7.18 2.21
CA ALA A 66 -20.35 -5.75 2.50
C ALA A 66 -20.52 -4.91 1.22
N SER A 67 -19.75 -5.22 0.17
CA SER A 67 -19.87 -4.57 -1.14
C SER A 67 -21.26 -4.77 -1.76
N LYS A 68 -21.80 -6.00 -1.73
CA LYS A 68 -23.16 -6.28 -2.22
C LYS A 68 -24.21 -5.44 -1.48
N LEU A 69 -24.09 -5.31 -0.16
CA LEU A 69 -24.99 -4.45 0.63
C LEU A 69 -24.83 -2.97 0.30
N THR A 70 -23.61 -2.51 0.05
CA THR A 70 -23.35 -1.12 -0.35
C THR A 70 -24.05 -0.76 -1.65
N VAL A 71 -24.10 -1.67 -2.62
CA VAL A 71 -24.86 -1.47 -3.87
C VAL A 71 -26.33 -1.21 -3.59
N VAL A 72 -26.94 -1.99 -2.68
CA VAL A 72 -28.35 -1.84 -2.28
C VAL A 72 -28.60 -0.53 -1.51
N MET A 73 -27.62 -0.09 -0.71
CA MET A 73 -27.70 1.15 0.08
C MET A 73 -27.47 2.41 -0.76
N ASN A 74 -26.82 2.31 -1.90
CA ASN A 74 -26.45 3.44 -2.74
C ASN A 74 -27.58 4.45 -3.03
N PRO A 75 -28.81 4.04 -3.36
CA PRO A 75 -29.89 5.00 -3.59
C PRO A 75 -30.20 5.88 -2.36
N GLU A 76 -30.18 5.28 -1.15
CA GLU A 76 -30.39 6.01 0.10
C GLU A 76 -29.21 6.95 0.40
N LEU A 77 -27.98 6.45 0.22
CA LEU A 77 -26.78 7.25 0.43
C LEU A 77 -26.71 8.45 -0.53
N ARG A 78 -27.09 8.27 -1.79
CA ARG A 78 -27.18 9.37 -2.78
C ARG A 78 -28.23 10.41 -2.41
N ARG A 79 -29.38 9.99 -1.90
CA ARG A 79 -30.41 10.95 -1.42
C ARG A 79 -29.86 11.84 -0.30
N ILE A 80 -29.12 11.25 0.64
CA ILE A 80 -28.47 12.00 1.73
C ILE A 80 -27.41 12.95 1.15
N GLN A 81 -26.55 12.49 0.27
CA GLN A 81 -25.51 13.30 -0.35
C GLN A 81 -26.13 14.50 -1.13
N ASN A 82 -27.18 14.26 -1.90
CA ASN A 82 -27.86 15.30 -2.66
C ASN A 82 -28.55 16.32 -1.74
N LYS A 83 -29.13 15.88 -0.61
CA LYS A 83 -29.75 16.76 0.41
C LYS A 83 -28.75 17.77 0.98
N TYR A 84 -27.45 17.41 1.07
CA TYR A 84 -26.40 18.24 1.64
C TYR A 84 -25.39 18.77 0.61
N LYS A 85 -25.62 18.55 -0.70
CA LYS A 85 -24.69 18.89 -1.80
C LYS A 85 -24.15 20.33 -1.75
N ASN A 86 -25.02 21.30 -1.40
CA ASN A 86 -24.67 22.73 -1.40
C ASN A 86 -24.40 23.29 0.01
N LYS A 87 -24.36 22.43 1.03
CA LYS A 87 -24.18 22.85 2.42
C LYS A 87 -22.76 22.48 2.86
N LYS A 88 -21.90 23.49 2.99
CA LYS A 88 -20.48 23.31 3.38
C LYS A 88 -20.22 23.65 4.86
N ASP A 89 -21.27 24.04 5.59
CA ASP A 89 -21.16 24.33 7.01
C ASP A 89 -20.93 23.07 7.85
N GLN A 90 -20.19 23.18 8.92
CA GLN A 90 -19.79 22.07 9.78
C GLN A 90 -21.01 21.32 10.36
N ALA A 91 -22.07 22.04 10.72
CA ALA A 91 -23.28 21.45 11.26
C ALA A 91 -24.00 20.55 10.23
N SER A 92 -24.08 20.99 8.97
CA SER A 92 -24.64 20.18 7.86
C SER A 92 -23.78 18.97 7.54
N MET A 93 -22.44 19.08 7.60
CA MET A 93 -21.53 17.96 7.40
C MET A 93 -21.70 16.92 8.51
N MET A 94 -21.84 17.32 9.77
CA MET A 94 -22.11 16.41 10.88
C MET A 94 -23.46 15.68 10.70
N LYS A 95 -24.52 16.38 10.34
CA LYS A 95 -25.83 15.78 10.06
C LYS A 95 -25.78 14.80 8.90
N MET A 96 -25.06 15.12 7.83
CA MET A 96 -24.85 14.20 6.71
C MET A 96 -24.12 12.91 7.15
N GLN A 97 -23.10 13.03 8.00
CA GLN A 97 -22.39 11.88 8.55
C GLN A 97 -23.29 11.03 9.45
N GLU A 98 -24.13 11.66 10.27
CA GLU A 98 -25.07 10.98 11.15
C GLU A 98 -26.15 10.22 10.34
N GLU A 99 -26.79 10.87 9.36
CA GLU A 99 -27.76 10.21 8.48
C GLU A 99 -27.12 9.08 7.68
N THR A 100 -25.88 9.27 7.19
CA THR A 100 -25.11 8.23 6.52
C THR A 100 -24.85 7.05 7.46
N LYS A 101 -24.45 7.31 8.70
CA LYS A 101 -24.24 6.27 9.73
C LYS A 101 -25.51 5.50 10.01
N MET A 102 -26.66 6.16 10.12
CA MET A 102 -27.96 5.50 10.32
C MET A 102 -28.30 4.52 9.18
N VAL A 103 -28.01 4.88 7.92
CA VAL A 103 -28.17 3.95 6.79
C VAL A 103 -27.30 2.72 6.95
N TYR A 104 -25.99 2.90 7.24
CA TYR A 104 -25.10 1.75 7.47
C TYR A 104 -25.58 0.85 8.63
N GLU A 105 -26.09 1.46 9.69
CA GLU A 105 -26.66 0.73 10.83
C GLU A 105 -27.94 -0.02 10.48
N LYS A 106 -28.83 0.57 9.68
CA LYS A 106 -30.04 -0.05 9.14
C LYS A 106 -29.73 -1.37 8.39
N TYR A 107 -28.65 -1.37 7.62
CA TYR A 107 -28.21 -2.55 6.85
C TYR A 107 -27.24 -3.47 7.62
N GLY A 108 -26.95 -3.17 8.89
CA GLY A 108 -26.05 -3.95 9.74
C GLY A 108 -24.61 -4.04 9.24
N THR A 109 -24.13 -3.01 8.54
CA THR A 109 -22.77 -2.92 7.99
C THR A 109 -22.04 -1.69 8.54
N SER A 110 -20.81 -1.45 8.11
CA SER A 110 -20.04 -0.27 8.53
C SER A 110 -19.42 0.44 7.33
N MET A 111 -19.20 1.74 7.44
CA MET A 111 -18.53 2.55 6.41
C MET A 111 -17.13 2.02 6.05
N MET A 112 -16.42 1.44 7.04
CA MET A 112 -15.09 0.85 6.86
C MET A 112 -15.09 -0.55 6.21
N GLY A 113 -16.28 -1.16 6.02
CA GLY A 113 -16.38 -2.53 5.52
C GLY A 113 -15.81 -2.72 4.10
N GLY A 114 -15.89 -1.70 3.25
CA GLY A 114 -15.37 -1.75 1.88
C GLY A 114 -13.88 -1.47 1.76
N CYS A 115 -13.29 -0.60 2.58
CA CYS A 115 -11.89 -0.21 2.52
C CYS A 115 -10.96 -1.07 3.37
N SER A 116 -11.50 -1.97 4.22
CA SER A 116 -10.70 -2.84 5.09
C SER A 116 -9.71 -3.73 4.33
N GLN A 117 -10.01 -4.09 3.08
CA GLN A 117 -9.10 -4.86 2.24
C GLN A 117 -7.83 -4.08 1.90
N LEU A 118 -7.93 -2.80 1.58
CA LEU A 118 -6.77 -1.98 1.25
C LEU A 118 -5.79 -1.91 2.43
N LEU A 119 -6.32 -1.78 3.65
CA LEU A 119 -5.51 -1.74 4.87
C LEU A 119 -4.73 -3.03 5.12
N ILE A 120 -5.26 -4.18 4.71
CA ILE A 120 -4.59 -5.48 4.84
C ILE A 120 -3.69 -5.76 3.63
N GLN A 121 -4.13 -5.37 2.44
CA GLN A 121 -3.40 -5.59 1.20
C GLN A 121 -2.08 -4.82 1.14
N LEU A 122 -2.05 -3.57 1.64
CA LEU A 122 -0.85 -2.72 1.57
C LEU A 122 0.34 -3.34 2.33
N PRO A 123 0.23 -3.75 3.60
CA PRO A 123 1.35 -4.38 4.30
C PRO A 123 1.83 -5.68 3.64
N ILE A 124 0.90 -6.49 3.09
CA ILE A 124 1.25 -7.72 2.37
C ILE A 124 2.00 -7.38 1.08
N LEU A 125 1.53 -6.40 0.32
CA LEU A 125 2.19 -5.95 -0.91
C LEU A 125 3.61 -5.44 -0.62
N TRP A 126 3.78 -4.59 0.41
CA TRP A 126 5.09 -4.09 0.80
C TRP A 126 6.01 -5.21 1.30
N GLY A 127 5.49 -6.13 2.12
CA GLY A 127 6.26 -7.29 2.57
C GLY A 127 6.73 -8.17 1.41
N LEU A 128 5.82 -8.46 0.47
CA LEU A 128 6.16 -9.25 -0.71
C LEU A 128 7.14 -8.52 -1.64
N PHE A 129 6.99 -7.19 -1.79
CA PHE A 129 7.94 -6.37 -2.54
C PHE A 129 9.37 -6.54 -2.01
N TYR A 130 9.54 -6.51 -0.68
CA TYR A 130 10.85 -6.74 -0.07
C TYR A 130 11.36 -8.17 -0.28
N VAL A 131 10.48 -9.18 -0.21
CA VAL A 131 10.86 -10.57 -0.44
C VAL A 131 11.32 -10.79 -1.89
N ILE A 132 10.52 -10.33 -2.87
CA ILE A 132 10.87 -10.52 -4.30
C ILE A 132 12.12 -9.72 -4.68
N ARG A 133 12.31 -8.55 -4.10
CA ARG A 133 13.48 -7.71 -4.38
C ARG A 133 14.77 -8.25 -3.78
N ASN A 134 14.68 -9.15 -2.80
CA ASN A 134 15.82 -9.72 -2.08
C ASN A 134 15.60 -11.22 -1.85
N ILE A 135 15.22 -11.98 -2.88
CA ILE A 135 14.87 -13.40 -2.78
C ILE A 135 15.95 -14.21 -2.03
N PRO A 136 17.27 -14.06 -2.31
CA PRO A 136 18.30 -14.83 -1.60
C PRO A 136 18.36 -14.57 -0.09
N ALA A 137 17.78 -13.43 0.38
CA ALA A 137 17.66 -13.13 1.81
C ALA A 137 16.58 -13.94 2.53
N TYR A 138 15.64 -14.52 1.76
CA TYR A 138 14.44 -15.17 2.28
C TYR A 138 14.32 -16.63 1.85
N VAL A 139 15.03 -17.06 0.79
CA VAL A 139 14.96 -18.41 0.23
C VAL A 139 16.36 -19.02 0.23
N ASP A 140 16.61 -19.95 1.17
CA ASP A 140 17.93 -20.50 1.43
C ASP A 140 18.50 -21.23 0.20
N GLY A 141 17.71 -22.06 -0.50
CA GLY A 141 18.15 -22.77 -1.68
C GLY A 141 18.63 -21.86 -2.82
N ILE A 142 18.08 -20.63 -2.92
CA ILE A 142 18.55 -19.64 -3.88
C ILE A 142 19.88 -19.04 -3.43
N LYS A 143 20.04 -18.76 -2.14
CA LYS A 143 21.29 -18.26 -1.58
C LYS A 143 22.43 -19.23 -1.81
N GLU A 144 22.18 -20.53 -1.63
CA GLU A 144 23.18 -21.59 -1.79
C GLU A 144 23.78 -21.63 -3.20
N VAL A 145 23.03 -21.22 -4.23
CA VAL A 145 23.57 -21.15 -5.62
C VAL A 145 24.66 -20.09 -5.76
N TYR A 146 24.59 -19.01 -4.98
CA TYR A 146 25.62 -17.96 -4.99
C TYR A 146 26.88 -18.34 -4.18
N MET A 147 26.75 -19.19 -3.17
CA MET A 147 27.82 -19.41 -2.17
C MET A 147 29.13 -19.93 -2.73
N PRO A 148 29.17 -20.86 -3.72
CA PRO A 148 30.44 -21.28 -4.32
C PRO A 148 31.22 -20.12 -4.94
N LEU A 149 30.55 -19.26 -5.71
CA LEU A 149 31.18 -18.10 -6.31
C LEU A 149 31.59 -17.06 -5.25
N VAL A 150 30.75 -16.79 -4.27
CA VAL A 150 31.04 -15.86 -3.18
C VAL A 150 32.27 -16.27 -2.38
N ASN A 151 32.36 -17.54 -2.04
CA ASN A 151 33.53 -18.08 -1.30
C ASN A 151 34.81 -17.93 -2.11
N GLN A 152 34.75 -18.17 -3.42
CA GLN A 152 35.91 -18.01 -4.32
C GLN A 152 36.27 -16.50 -4.46
N LEU A 153 35.31 -15.62 -4.63
CA LEU A 153 35.53 -14.16 -4.69
C LEU A 153 36.21 -13.63 -3.43
N LEU A 154 35.85 -14.16 -2.26
CA LEU A 154 36.43 -13.76 -0.98
C LEU A 154 37.89 -14.29 -0.79
N SER A 155 38.22 -15.42 -1.39
CA SER A 155 39.56 -16.04 -1.28
C SER A 155 40.51 -15.63 -2.40
N THR A 156 40.01 -15.11 -3.52
CA THR A 156 40.83 -14.75 -4.69
C THR A 156 41.33 -13.29 -4.56
N GLU A 157 42.64 -13.11 -4.85
CA GLU A 157 43.20 -11.77 -4.89
C GLU A 157 42.46 -10.89 -5.93
N GLY A 158 42.08 -9.68 -5.53
CA GLY A 158 41.29 -8.79 -6.38
C GLY A 158 39.78 -9.07 -6.44
N GLY A 159 39.28 -10.21 -5.93
CA GLY A 159 37.86 -10.56 -6.00
C GLY A 159 36.98 -9.59 -5.24
N GLN A 160 37.33 -9.22 -4.00
CA GLN A 160 36.63 -8.22 -3.24
C GLN A 160 36.67 -6.82 -3.93
N ALA A 161 37.83 -6.42 -4.44
CA ALA A 161 38.01 -5.16 -5.14
C ALA A 161 37.18 -5.07 -6.42
N ALA A 162 37.05 -6.15 -7.17
CA ALA A 162 36.20 -6.24 -8.35
C ALA A 162 34.73 -6.04 -7.98
N MET A 163 34.26 -6.68 -6.90
CA MET A 163 32.89 -6.52 -6.41
C MET A 163 32.60 -5.12 -5.86
N GLU A 164 33.55 -4.49 -5.17
CA GLU A 164 33.44 -3.10 -4.73
C GLU A 164 33.35 -2.11 -5.89
N ALA A 165 34.14 -2.34 -6.96
CA ALA A 165 34.09 -1.53 -8.16
C ALA A 165 32.72 -1.62 -8.87
N LEU A 166 32.19 -2.84 -9.01
CA LEU A 166 30.86 -3.08 -9.56
C LEU A 166 29.74 -2.53 -8.66
N GLY A 167 29.90 -2.63 -7.34
CA GLY A 167 28.96 -2.07 -6.36
C GLY A 167 28.76 -0.56 -6.49
N LYS A 168 29.75 0.18 -6.94
CA LYS A 168 29.68 1.63 -7.19
C LYS A 168 28.88 1.99 -8.45
N THR A 169 28.62 1.06 -9.32
CA THR A 169 27.84 1.32 -10.54
C THR A 169 26.40 1.69 -10.21
N ASN A 170 25.77 2.54 -11.04
CA ASN A 170 24.37 2.93 -10.87
C ASN A 170 23.42 1.73 -10.93
N ALA A 171 23.80 0.67 -11.64
CA ALA A 171 22.98 -0.54 -11.77
C ALA A 171 22.85 -1.30 -10.45
N ILE A 172 23.91 -1.36 -9.64
CA ILE A 172 23.95 -2.10 -8.37
C ILE A 172 23.68 -1.17 -7.19
N ALA A 173 24.25 0.05 -7.22
CA ALA A 173 24.06 1.11 -6.24
C ALA A 173 24.31 0.65 -4.78
N MET A 174 25.41 -0.12 -4.57
CA MET A 174 25.88 -0.57 -3.27
C MET A 174 27.23 0.05 -2.97
N ASP A 175 27.24 1.26 -2.39
CA ASP A 175 28.45 1.98 -2.05
C ASP A 175 29.29 1.23 -1.00
N PRO A 176 30.56 0.88 -1.29
CA PRO A 176 31.47 0.19 -0.36
C PRO A 176 31.67 0.91 0.97
N SER A 177 31.44 2.22 1.06
CA SER A 177 31.48 2.95 2.32
C SER A 177 30.36 2.52 3.30
N ARG A 178 29.27 2.00 2.77
CA ARG A 178 28.10 1.52 3.53
C ARG A 178 27.99 0.00 3.57
N TYR A 179 28.45 -0.68 2.53
CA TYR A 179 28.34 -2.11 2.35
C TYR A 179 29.72 -2.76 2.38
N LYS A 180 29.93 -3.64 3.36
CA LYS A 180 31.23 -4.34 3.52
C LYS A 180 31.28 -5.57 2.63
N PHE A 181 31.89 -5.48 1.48
CA PHE A 181 32.04 -6.59 0.52
C PHE A 181 32.91 -7.75 1.02
N SER A 182 33.54 -7.63 2.18
CA SER A 182 34.14 -8.76 2.90
C SER A 182 33.12 -9.71 3.53
N GLN A 183 31.83 -9.33 3.53
CA GLN A 183 30.75 -10.16 4.09
C GLN A 183 30.07 -10.95 2.96
N PRO A 184 29.95 -12.29 3.08
CA PRO A 184 29.32 -13.13 2.06
C PRO A 184 27.91 -12.66 1.66
N ASN A 185 27.09 -12.27 2.64
CA ASN A 185 25.73 -11.84 2.40
C ASN A 185 25.65 -10.53 1.57
N VAL A 186 26.60 -9.61 1.75
CA VAL A 186 26.69 -8.38 0.94
C VAL A 186 27.06 -8.71 -0.50
N MET A 187 27.95 -9.68 -0.70
CA MET A 187 28.28 -10.15 -2.05
C MET A 187 27.10 -10.80 -2.74
N VAL A 188 26.35 -11.65 -2.02
CA VAL A 188 25.10 -12.23 -2.56
C VAL A 188 24.10 -11.14 -2.94
N ASP A 189 23.89 -10.15 -2.09
CA ASP A 189 22.99 -9.01 -2.39
C ASP A 189 23.43 -8.23 -3.63
N ALA A 190 24.75 -8.06 -3.83
CA ALA A 190 25.29 -7.39 -5.01
C ALA A 190 25.12 -8.23 -6.27
N LEU A 191 25.48 -9.52 -6.22
CA LEU A 191 25.33 -10.46 -7.34
C LEU A 191 23.87 -10.63 -7.76
N TYR A 192 22.93 -10.58 -6.81
CA TYR A 192 21.50 -10.66 -7.12
C TYR A 192 21.00 -9.47 -7.94
N LYS A 193 21.68 -8.31 -7.87
CA LYS A 193 21.37 -7.11 -8.66
C LYS A 193 22.11 -7.05 -9.99
N PHE A 194 22.94 -8.04 -10.31
CA PHE A 194 23.71 -8.05 -11.55
C PHE A 194 22.78 -8.13 -12.76
N GLN A 195 23.11 -7.31 -13.75
CA GLN A 195 22.63 -7.42 -15.11
C GLN A 195 23.64 -8.21 -15.95
N GLU A 196 23.27 -8.59 -17.16
CA GLU A 196 24.14 -9.35 -18.06
C GLU A 196 25.53 -8.72 -18.20
N SER A 197 25.60 -7.42 -18.47
CA SER A 197 26.85 -6.66 -18.56
C SER A 197 27.68 -6.65 -17.27
N SER A 198 27.07 -6.83 -16.11
CA SER A 198 27.80 -6.89 -14.83
C SER A 198 28.50 -8.25 -14.66
N TRP A 199 27.86 -9.33 -15.10
CA TRP A 199 28.46 -10.66 -15.14
C TRP A 199 29.64 -10.70 -16.08
N ASP A 200 29.54 -10.11 -17.29
CA ASP A 200 30.62 -9.99 -18.26
C ASP A 200 31.80 -9.20 -17.68
N THR A 201 31.52 -8.05 -17.08
CA THR A 201 32.55 -7.22 -16.45
C THR A 201 33.27 -7.95 -15.31
N LEU A 202 32.53 -8.77 -14.53
CA LEU A 202 33.17 -9.58 -13.47
C LEU A 202 34.06 -10.67 -14.04
N ALA A 203 33.61 -11.35 -15.09
CA ALA A 203 34.42 -12.38 -15.78
C ALA A 203 35.69 -11.78 -16.40
N ASP A 204 35.60 -10.64 -17.08
CA ASP A 204 36.74 -9.91 -17.64
C ASP A 204 37.78 -9.51 -16.57
N LYS A 205 37.31 -9.11 -15.38
CA LYS A 205 38.22 -8.73 -14.26
C LYS A 205 38.87 -9.90 -13.57
N LEU A 206 38.25 -11.09 -13.61
CA LEU A 206 38.69 -12.29 -12.90
C LEU A 206 38.64 -13.49 -13.85
N PRO A 207 39.56 -13.56 -14.85
CA PRO A 207 39.57 -14.63 -15.85
C PRO A 207 39.71 -16.04 -15.24
N ASP A 208 40.45 -16.18 -14.12
CA ASP A 208 40.63 -17.44 -13.41
C ASP A 208 39.30 -17.97 -12.83
N LEU A 209 38.31 -17.13 -12.62
CA LEU A 209 37.00 -17.50 -12.13
C LEU A 209 35.89 -17.49 -13.21
N GLU A 210 36.23 -17.22 -14.48
CA GLU A 210 35.27 -17.09 -15.55
C GLU A 210 34.34 -18.30 -15.65
N SER A 211 34.84 -19.49 -15.60
CA SER A 211 34.05 -20.74 -15.65
C SER A 211 33.03 -20.81 -14.51
N LEU A 212 33.42 -20.45 -13.28
CA LEU A 212 32.55 -20.45 -12.12
C LEU A 212 31.53 -19.30 -12.18
N ILE A 213 31.91 -18.11 -12.65
CA ILE A 213 31.03 -16.96 -12.86
C ILE A 213 29.96 -17.32 -13.86
N ARG A 214 30.33 -17.90 -15.02
CA ARG A 214 29.35 -18.28 -16.06
C ARG A 214 28.42 -19.40 -15.58
N SER A 215 28.93 -20.45 -14.94
CA SER A 215 28.10 -21.55 -14.43
C SER A 215 27.11 -21.06 -13.35
N THR A 216 27.49 -20.08 -12.51
CA THR A 216 26.60 -19.45 -11.53
C THR A 216 25.53 -18.60 -12.24
N GLN A 217 25.93 -17.81 -13.24
CA GLN A 217 25.01 -17.01 -14.05
C GLN A 217 23.96 -17.90 -14.75
N ASP A 218 24.39 -19.01 -15.36
CA ASP A 218 23.48 -19.94 -16.03
C ASP A 218 22.50 -20.59 -15.06
N SER A 219 22.96 -21.03 -13.90
CA SER A 219 22.11 -21.60 -12.86
C SER A 219 21.04 -20.59 -12.38
N LEU A 220 21.45 -19.34 -12.16
CA LEU A 220 20.52 -18.26 -11.75
C LEU A 220 19.55 -17.88 -12.86
N THR A 221 20.00 -17.89 -14.12
CA THR A 221 19.13 -17.64 -15.27
C THR A 221 18.06 -18.72 -15.36
N HIS A 222 18.43 -19.99 -15.17
CA HIS A 222 17.47 -21.11 -15.14
C HIS A 222 16.44 -20.95 -13.99
N LEU A 223 16.89 -20.66 -12.78
CA LEU A 223 16.03 -20.44 -11.60
C LEU A 223 15.05 -19.27 -11.78
N ASN A 224 15.52 -18.18 -12.38
CA ASN A 224 14.74 -16.97 -12.59
C ASN A 224 13.95 -16.97 -13.90
N SER A 225 14.17 -17.92 -14.80
CA SER A 225 13.45 -17.98 -16.07
C SER A 225 12.05 -18.55 -15.90
N PHE A 226 11.05 -17.74 -16.12
CA PHE A 226 9.65 -18.16 -16.15
C PHE A 226 9.03 -17.78 -17.48
N LEU A 227 8.59 -18.77 -18.27
CA LEU A 227 8.05 -18.59 -19.62
C LEU A 227 8.97 -17.74 -20.54
N GLY A 228 10.27 -17.90 -20.40
CA GLY A 228 11.27 -17.18 -21.20
C GLY A 228 11.58 -15.76 -20.72
N ILE A 229 11.07 -15.35 -19.56
CA ILE A 229 11.31 -14.04 -18.96
C ILE A 229 12.13 -14.20 -17.68
N ASN A 230 13.17 -13.41 -17.52
CA ASN A 230 13.90 -13.31 -16.26
C ASN A 230 13.07 -12.50 -15.26
N ILE A 231 12.55 -13.17 -14.22
CA ILE A 231 11.67 -12.53 -13.24
C ILE A 231 12.42 -11.63 -12.24
N ALA A 232 13.74 -11.75 -12.15
CA ALA A 232 14.56 -10.86 -11.31
C ALA A 232 14.79 -9.50 -11.97
N GLU A 233 14.70 -9.41 -13.30
CA GLU A 233 14.88 -8.18 -14.06
C GLU A 233 13.59 -7.39 -14.24
N THR A 234 13.74 -6.08 -14.51
CA THR A 234 12.60 -5.23 -14.82
C THR A 234 12.19 -5.39 -16.29
N PRO A 235 10.89 -5.38 -16.62
CA PRO A 235 10.43 -5.43 -18.01
C PRO A 235 11.03 -4.34 -18.89
N LEU A 236 11.27 -3.15 -18.32
CA LEU A 236 11.88 -2.04 -19.03
C LEU A 236 13.33 -2.36 -19.45
N ASN A 237 14.14 -2.92 -18.55
CA ASN A 237 15.53 -3.30 -18.87
C ASN A 237 15.57 -4.41 -19.92
N ILE A 238 14.74 -5.46 -19.76
CA ILE A 238 14.65 -6.55 -20.73
C ILE A 238 14.27 -5.98 -22.11
N PHE A 239 13.28 -5.09 -22.16
CA PHE A 239 12.84 -4.47 -23.42
C PHE A 239 13.93 -3.64 -24.07
N MET A 240 14.63 -2.78 -23.29
CA MET A 240 15.69 -1.91 -23.83
C MET A 240 16.87 -2.73 -24.35
N ASN A 241 17.32 -3.74 -23.59
CA ASN A 241 18.40 -4.64 -24.01
C ASN A 241 18.00 -5.45 -25.26
N SER A 242 16.76 -5.94 -25.31
CA SER A 242 16.25 -6.72 -26.44
C SER A 242 16.19 -5.92 -27.74
N ILE A 243 15.87 -4.62 -27.68
CA ILE A 243 15.91 -3.74 -28.86
C ILE A 243 17.35 -3.56 -29.36
N GLN A 244 18.31 -3.38 -28.43
CA GLN A 244 19.71 -3.18 -28.79
C GLN A 244 20.33 -4.44 -29.41
N THR A 245 19.93 -5.61 -28.97
CA THR A 245 20.44 -6.91 -29.46
C THR A 245 19.61 -7.49 -30.61
N GLY A 246 18.50 -6.85 -30.99
CA GLY A 246 17.58 -7.35 -32.02
C GLY A 246 16.73 -8.57 -31.59
N ALA A 247 16.65 -8.86 -30.28
CA ALA A 247 15.89 -9.98 -29.73
C ALA A 247 14.38 -9.66 -29.63
N VAL A 248 13.70 -9.59 -30.75
CA VAL A 248 12.28 -9.15 -30.87
C VAL A 248 11.33 -9.95 -29.96
N ILE A 249 11.53 -11.27 -29.87
CA ILE A 249 10.69 -12.14 -29.03
C ILE A 249 10.81 -11.76 -27.56
N ALA A 250 12.01 -11.52 -27.06
CA ALA A 250 12.24 -11.11 -25.69
C ALA A 250 11.64 -9.73 -25.40
N ALA A 251 11.70 -8.80 -26.35
CA ALA A 251 11.02 -7.50 -26.25
C ALA A 251 9.50 -7.64 -26.13
N ILE A 252 8.87 -8.48 -26.94
CA ILE A 252 7.42 -8.76 -26.86
C ILE A 252 7.05 -9.40 -25.54
N LEU A 253 7.82 -10.38 -25.08
CA LEU A 253 7.61 -11.05 -23.80
C LEU A 253 7.74 -10.07 -22.64
N ALA A 254 8.73 -9.19 -22.64
CA ALA A 254 8.90 -8.16 -21.60
C ALA A 254 7.68 -7.22 -21.51
N LEU A 255 7.13 -6.77 -22.66
CA LEU A 255 5.93 -5.94 -22.72
C LEU A 255 4.66 -6.69 -22.30
N SER A 256 4.62 -8.01 -22.47
CA SER A 256 3.43 -8.82 -22.14
C SER A 256 3.07 -8.73 -20.65
N ILE A 257 4.04 -8.69 -19.75
CA ILE A 257 3.80 -8.67 -18.29
C ILE A 257 3.03 -7.39 -17.86
N PRO A 258 3.48 -6.16 -18.16
CA PRO A 258 2.72 -4.95 -17.83
C PRO A 258 1.33 -4.92 -18.48
N ILE A 259 1.23 -5.33 -19.73
CA ILE A 259 -0.05 -5.33 -20.48
C ILE A 259 -1.03 -6.33 -19.86
N ILE A 260 -0.62 -7.58 -19.63
CA ILE A 260 -1.47 -8.61 -19.01
C ILE A 260 -1.84 -8.22 -17.58
N SER A 261 -0.90 -7.64 -16.82
CA SER A 261 -1.16 -7.13 -15.48
C SER A 261 -2.25 -6.06 -15.49
N GLY A 262 -2.14 -5.07 -16.37
CA GLY A 262 -3.16 -4.02 -16.50
C GLY A 262 -4.51 -4.57 -16.94
N LEU A 263 -4.53 -5.47 -17.93
CA LEU A 263 -5.74 -6.10 -18.44
C LEU A 263 -6.44 -6.94 -17.38
N THR A 264 -5.71 -7.80 -16.69
CA THR A 264 -6.27 -8.64 -15.61
C THR A 264 -6.81 -7.81 -14.45
N GLN A 265 -6.15 -6.72 -14.10
CA GLN A 265 -6.64 -5.80 -13.07
C GLN A 265 -7.89 -5.04 -13.52
N TYR A 266 -7.94 -4.59 -14.78
CA TYR A 266 -9.12 -3.95 -15.35
C TYR A 266 -10.32 -4.90 -15.35
N ILE A 267 -10.14 -6.16 -15.77
CA ILE A 267 -11.20 -7.19 -15.75
C ILE A 267 -11.64 -7.46 -14.30
N SER A 268 -10.69 -7.62 -13.37
CA SER A 268 -10.99 -7.82 -11.94
C SER A 268 -11.81 -6.67 -11.35
N MET A 269 -11.50 -5.43 -11.74
CA MET A 269 -12.26 -4.25 -11.32
C MET A 269 -13.69 -4.28 -11.87
N LYS A 270 -13.87 -4.62 -13.15
CA LYS A 270 -15.21 -4.74 -13.78
C LYS A 270 -16.09 -5.82 -13.17
N LEU A 271 -15.49 -6.92 -12.72
CA LEU A 271 -16.21 -8.01 -12.05
C LEU A 271 -16.53 -7.67 -10.58
N SER A 272 -15.90 -6.67 -10.00
CA SER A 272 -16.14 -6.28 -8.62
C SER A 272 -17.54 -5.66 -8.46
N PRO A 273 -18.36 -6.12 -7.50
CA PRO A 273 -19.67 -5.54 -7.24
C PRO A 273 -19.60 -4.17 -6.53
N THR A 274 -18.46 -3.52 -6.54
CA THR A 274 -18.38 -2.12 -6.13
C THR A 274 -19.31 -1.32 -7.02
N ALA A 275 -20.16 -0.49 -6.39
CA ALA A 275 -21.08 0.36 -7.11
C ALA A 275 -20.32 1.13 -8.19
N ALA A 276 -20.49 0.68 -9.42
CA ALA A 276 -20.02 1.45 -10.56
C ALA A 276 -20.71 2.82 -10.47
N PRO A 277 -19.97 3.93 -10.48
CA PRO A 277 -20.60 5.23 -10.66
C PRO A 277 -21.33 5.16 -11.99
N THR A 278 -22.60 5.40 -12.01
CA THR A 278 -23.32 5.65 -13.25
C THR A 278 -22.67 6.87 -13.91
N GLU A 279 -22.34 6.76 -15.19
CA GLU A 279 -21.65 7.78 -15.99
C GLU A 279 -22.34 9.17 -15.99
N ASN A 280 -23.56 9.24 -15.46
CA ASN A 280 -24.37 10.46 -15.41
C ASN A 280 -24.29 11.21 -14.05
N ASP A 281 -23.37 10.86 -13.15
CA ASP A 281 -23.23 11.56 -11.87
C ASP A 281 -22.32 12.78 -12.00
N SER A 282 -22.87 13.87 -12.58
CA SER A 282 -22.32 15.24 -12.52
C SER A 282 -22.44 15.85 -11.12
N SER A 283 -22.46 15.03 -10.06
CA SER A 283 -22.48 15.53 -8.70
C SER A 283 -21.08 16.04 -8.32
N ASP A 284 -20.97 17.34 -8.01
CA ASP A 284 -19.76 18.02 -7.53
C ASP A 284 -19.22 17.51 -6.18
N ASN A 285 -19.52 16.26 -5.80
CA ASN A 285 -18.99 15.65 -4.59
C ASN A 285 -17.54 15.22 -4.80
N SER A 286 -16.62 16.08 -4.38
CA SER A 286 -15.16 15.86 -4.53
C SER A 286 -14.70 14.49 -4.01
N MET A 287 -15.34 13.95 -2.97
CA MET A 287 -14.99 12.66 -2.37
C MET A 287 -15.38 11.47 -3.27
N VAL A 288 -16.56 11.49 -3.88
CA VAL A 288 -17.02 10.45 -4.81
C VAL A 288 -16.22 10.53 -6.11
N ASN A 289 -15.97 11.74 -6.61
CA ASN A 289 -15.15 11.97 -7.79
C ASN A 289 -13.70 11.53 -7.57
N SER A 290 -13.11 11.78 -6.40
CA SER A 290 -11.78 11.31 -6.05
C SER A 290 -11.71 9.78 -5.99
N MET A 291 -12.72 9.13 -5.41
CA MET A 291 -12.78 7.66 -5.35
C MET A 291 -12.93 7.06 -6.74
N ASN A 292 -13.75 7.66 -7.59
CA ASN A 292 -13.95 7.23 -8.98
C ASN A 292 -12.70 7.45 -9.84
N ALA A 293 -12.02 8.58 -9.66
CA ALA A 293 -10.75 8.87 -10.31
C ALA A 293 -9.68 7.85 -9.88
N THR A 294 -9.57 7.58 -8.58
CA THR A 294 -8.64 6.58 -8.03
C THR A 294 -8.89 5.20 -8.61
N MET A 295 -10.15 4.77 -8.72
CA MET A 295 -10.51 3.48 -9.32
C MET A 295 -10.13 3.39 -10.81
N LYS A 296 -10.27 4.47 -11.58
CA LYS A 296 -9.91 4.52 -13.00
C LYS A 296 -8.38 4.60 -13.21
N ILE A 297 -7.67 5.30 -12.34
CA ILE A 297 -6.21 5.52 -12.44
C ILE A 297 -5.44 4.29 -11.93
N MET A 298 -5.97 3.52 -10.97
CA MET A 298 -5.27 2.40 -10.34
C MET A 298 -4.73 1.35 -11.33
N PRO A 299 -5.47 0.89 -12.36
CA PRO A 299 -4.93 -0.04 -13.36
C PRO A 299 -3.76 0.57 -14.16
N LEU A 300 -3.87 1.84 -14.53
CA LEU A 300 -2.81 2.56 -15.27
C LEU A 300 -1.55 2.71 -14.41
N PHE A 301 -1.71 3.07 -13.13
CA PHE A 301 -0.61 3.13 -12.18
C PHE A 301 0.09 1.78 -12.05
N SER A 302 -0.67 0.68 -11.98
CA SER A 302 -0.10 -0.68 -11.92
C SER A 302 0.72 -1.03 -13.15
N VAL A 303 0.29 -0.63 -14.35
CA VAL A 303 1.04 -0.84 -15.60
C VAL A 303 2.38 -0.10 -15.53
N ILE A 304 2.36 1.19 -15.17
CA ILE A 304 3.58 2.01 -15.08
C ILE A 304 4.56 1.42 -14.05
N MET A 305 4.06 1.06 -12.87
CA MET A 305 4.88 0.44 -11.82
C MET A 305 5.45 -0.91 -12.25
N CYS A 306 4.68 -1.68 -13.04
CA CYS A 306 5.11 -2.97 -13.55
C CYS A 306 6.32 -2.87 -14.51
N PHE A 307 6.49 -1.76 -15.22
CA PHE A 307 7.67 -1.53 -16.05
C PHE A 307 8.95 -1.32 -15.25
N THR A 308 8.84 -0.74 -14.05
CA THR A 308 9.98 -0.31 -13.23
C THR A 308 10.35 -1.29 -12.12
N PHE A 309 9.46 -2.24 -11.82
CA PHE A 309 9.71 -3.27 -10.82
C PHE A 309 10.14 -4.58 -11.45
N PRO A 310 10.85 -5.46 -10.69
CA PRO A 310 11.19 -6.80 -11.17
C PRO A 310 9.95 -7.53 -11.71
N SER A 311 10.13 -8.24 -12.83
CA SER A 311 9.05 -8.96 -13.53
C SER A 311 8.29 -9.94 -12.63
N GLY A 312 8.94 -10.46 -11.58
CA GLY A 312 8.31 -11.30 -10.55
C GLY A 312 7.18 -10.60 -9.78
N ILE A 313 7.26 -9.26 -9.58
CA ILE A 313 6.16 -8.48 -8.98
C ILE A 313 5.00 -8.36 -9.96
N GLY A 314 5.28 -8.17 -11.24
CA GLY A 314 4.27 -8.21 -12.30
C GLY A 314 3.56 -9.56 -12.38
N LEU A 315 4.32 -10.65 -12.28
CA LEU A 315 3.79 -12.01 -12.22
C LEU A 315 2.87 -12.22 -11.00
N TYR A 316 3.30 -11.74 -9.82
CA TYR A 316 2.44 -11.73 -8.64
C TYR A 316 1.13 -10.93 -8.88
N TRP A 317 1.19 -9.77 -9.51
CA TRP A 317 -0.01 -8.98 -9.81
C TRP A 317 -0.97 -9.70 -10.73
N ILE A 318 -0.46 -10.34 -11.80
CA ILE A 318 -1.26 -11.18 -12.70
C ILE A 318 -1.89 -12.34 -11.92
N ALA A 319 -1.09 -13.13 -11.23
CA ALA A 319 -1.56 -14.27 -10.45
C ALA A 319 -2.61 -13.86 -9.39
N SER A 320 -2.36 -12.77 -8.67
CA SER A 320 -3.28 -12.24 -7.67
C SER A 320 -4.60 -11.77 -8.27
N ALA A 321 -4.58 -11.14 -9.44
CA ALA A 321 -5.78 -10.71 -10.13
C ALA A 321 -6.62 -11.92 -10.59
N VAL A 322 -5.97 -12.93 -11.16
CA VAL A 322 -6.63 -14.17 -11.62
C VAL A 322 -7.26 -14.91 -10.43
N VAL A 323 -6.51 -15.14 -9.35
CA VAL A 323 -7.03 -15.82 -8.15
C VAL A 323 -8.21 -15.04 -7.56
N ARG A 324 -8.10 -13.73 -7.44
CA ARG A 324 -9.22 -12.87 -6.98
C ARG A 324 -10.44 -12.96 -7.89
N MET A 325 -10.26 -12.94 -9.22
CA MET A 325 -11.38 -13.10 -10.15
C MET A 325 -12.11 -14.42 -9.94
N ILE A 326 -11.38 -15.52 -9.81
CA ILE A 326 -11.95 -16.85 -9.56
C ILE A 326 -12.73 -16.85 -8.22
N GLN A 327 -12.11 -16.38 -7.15
CA GLN A 327 -12.74 -16.27 -5.83
C GLN A 327 -13.99 -15.39 -5.87
N GLN A 328 -13.93 -14.26 -6.57
CA GLN A 328 -15.01 -13.30 -6.69
C GLN A 328 -16.21 -13.90 -7.44
N LEU A 329 -15.97 -14.61 -8.56
CA LEU A 329 -17.03 -15.30 -9.29
C LEU A 329 -17.69 -16.39 -8.43
N ALA A 330 -16.89 -17.19 -7.71
CA ALA A 330 -17.39 -18.21 -6.81
C ALA A 330 -18.23 -17.61 -5.66
N ILE A 331 -17.73 -16.56 -5.01
CA ILE A 331 -18.44 -15.89 -3.92
C ILE A 331 -19.69 -15.18 -4.43
N ASN A 332 -19.64 -14.51 -5.59
CA ASN A 332 -20.80 -13.86 -6.19
C ASN A 332 -21.90 -14.87 -6.51
N LYS A 333 -21.53 -16.03 -7.09
CA LYS A 333 -22.46 -17.13 -7.34
C LYS A 333 -23.08 -17.67 -6.05
N TYR A 334 -22.31 -17.78 -4.98
CA TYR A 334 -22.81 -18.18 -3.67
C TYR A 334 -23.76 -17.13 -3.08
N LEU A 335 -23.33 -15.85 -3.09
CA LEU A 335 -24.13 -14.75 -2.54
C LEU A 335 -25.40 -14.46 -3.36
N SER A 336 -25.45 -14.79 -4.66
CA SER A 336 -26.66 -14.61 -5.48
C SER A 336 -27.80 -15.55 -5.07
N ARG A 337 -27.48 -16.66 -4.39
CA ARG A 337 -28.47 -17.60 -3.87
C ARG A 337 -29.12 -17.16 -2.56
N ILE A 338 -28.55 -16.14 -1.91
CA ILE A 338 -29.03 -15.61 -0.63
C ILE A 338 -29.79 -14.33 -0.90
N SER A 339 -31.05 -14.23 -0.41
CA SER A 339 -31.84 -13.01 -0.54
C SER A 339 -31.18 -11.82 0.19
N ILE A 340 -31.44 -10.63 -0.29
CA ILE A 340 -30.88 -9.40 0.31
C ILE A 340 -31.44 -9.20 1.72
N GLU A 341 -32.73 -9.52 1.91
CA GLU A 341 -33.43 -9.43 3.19
C GLU A 341 -32.78 -10.36 4.22
N GLU A 342 -32.49 -11.59 3.85
CA GLU A 342 -31.81 -12.57 4.72
C GLU A 342 -30.39 -12.10 5.09
N LEU A 343 -29.68 -11.48 4.13
CA LEU A 343 -28.36 -10.92 4.38
C LEU A 343 -28.40 -9.76 5.38
N ILE A 344 -29.39 -8.87 5.25
CA ILE A 344 -29.62 -7.73 6.15
C ILE A 344 -29.94 -8.25 7.56
N GLU A 345 -30.91 -9.16 7.68
CA GLU A 345 -31.33 -9.73 8.97
C GLU A 345 -30.16 -10.42 9.71
N LYS A 346 -29.39 -11.26 8.99
CA LYS A 346 -28.20 -11.90 9.56
C LYS A 346 -27.15 -10.89 10.03
N ASN A 347 -26.99 -9.79 9.30
CA ASN A 347 -26.03 -8.74 9.69
C ASN A 347 -26.53 -7.93 10.87
N GLN A 348 -27.81 -7.54 10.89
CA GLN A 348 -28.43 -6.84 12.01
C GLN A 348 -28.33 -7.65 13.30
N LYS A 349 -28.65 -8.97 13.26
CA LYS A 349 -28.50 -9.87 14.43
C LYS A 349 -27.04 -9.95 14.92
N LYS A 350 -26.05 -9.97 13.98
CA LYS A 350 -24.63 -9.96 14.37
C LYS A 350 -24.19 -8.60 14.92
N ALA A 351 -24.67 -7.50 14.37
CA ALA A 351 -24.39 -6.16 14.86
C ALA A 351 -24.98 -5.95 16.25
N ALA A 352 -26.22 -6.37 16.48
CA ALA A 352 -26.90 -6.33 17.79
C ALA A 352 -26.10 -7.12 18.85
N LYS A 353 -25.75 -8.38 18.57
CA LYS A 353 -24.91 -9.19 19.49
C LYS A 353 -23.53 -8.56 19.76
N LYS A 354 -22.94 -7.87 18.78
CA LYS A 354 -21.66 -7.18 18.96
C LYS A 354 -21.81 -5.90 19.78
N ARG A 355 -22.95 -5.21 19.66
CA ARG A 355 -23.30 -4.06 20.51
C ARG A 355 -23.57 -4.49 21.95
N GLU A 356 -24.30 -5.58 22.13
CA GLU A 356 -24.60 -6.17 23.45
C GLU A 356 -23.31 -6.59 24.19
N LYS A 357 -22.37 -7.23 23.49
CA LYS A 357 -21.04 -7.55 24.03
C LYS A 357 -20.14 -6.33 24.30
N LYS A 358 -20.34 -5.21 23.59
CA LYS A 358 -19.68 -3.92 23.84
C LYS A 358 -20.50 -3.01 24.76
N GLY A 359 -21.68 -3.41 25.10
CA GLY A 359 -22.82 -2.60 25.51
C GLY A 359 -22.75 -1.90 26.85
N THR A 360 -21.76 -2.15 27.70
CA THR A 360 -21.59 -1.35 28.93
C THR A 360 -20.71 -0.12 28.74
N ASN A 361 -19.75 -0.16 27.82
CA ASN A 361 -18.82 0.97 27.64
C ASN A 361 -19.33 2.02 26.64
N ALA A 362 -20.08 1.63 25.60
CA ALA A 362 -20.59 2.57 24.59
C ALA A 362 -21.78 3.41 25.11
N GLN A 363 -22.66 2.80 25.93
CA GLN A 363 -23.72 3.56 26.61
C GLN A 363 -23.16 4.51 27.67
N LYS A 364 -22.23 4.06 28.50
CA LYS A 364 -21.54 4.93 29.46
C LYS A 364 -20.76 6.06 28.78
N LEU A 365 -20.12 5.80 27.62
CA LEU A 365 -19.40 6.84 26.86
C LEU A 365 -20.40 7.84 26.20
N SER A 366 -21.54 7.33 25.73
CA SER A 366 -22.63 8.17 25.18
C SER A 366 -23.32 8.99 26.28
N GLU A 367 -23.56 8.40 27.45
CA GLU A 367 -24.08 9.12 28.61
C GLU A 367 -23.08 10.13 29.15
N MET A 368 -21.78 9.81 29.23
CA MET A 368 -20.74 10.78 29.59
C MET A 368 -20.62 11.89 28.55
N ALA A 369 -20.72 11.60 27.26
CA ALA A 369 -20.72 12.61 26.20
C ALA A 369 -21.96 13.51 26.25
N GLN A 370 -23.14 12.94 26.59
CA GLN A 370 -24.37 13.71 26.77
C GLN A 370 -24.34 14.55 28.07
N VAL A 371 -23.74 14.02 29.14
CA VAL A 371 -23.54 14.77 30.40
C VAL A 371 -22.54 15.90 30.17
N HIS A 372 -21.45 15.67 29.44
CA HIS A 372 -20.52 16.75 29.08
C HIS A 372 -21.13 17.75 28.07
N ALA A 373 -21.96 17.32 27.14
CA ALA A 373 -22.69 18.23 26.26
C ALA A 373 -23.77 19.07 26.99
N ARG A 374 -24.38 18.50 28.04
CA ARG A 374 -25.28 19.23 28.93
C ARG A 374 -24.59 20.18 29.92
N SER A 375 -23.33 19.88 30.27
CA SER A 375 -22.51 20.75 31.12
C SER A 375 -21.88 21.95 30.37
N ILE A 376 -21.94 21.92 29.03
CA ILE A 376 -21.74 23.09 28.15
C ILE A 376 -23.15 23.70 27.89
N GLU A 377 -23.92 23.94 28.93
CA GLU A 377 -24.86 25.05 28.86
C GLU A 377 -24.00 26.29 28.62
N GLU A 378 -24.27 26.96 27.49
CA GLU A 378 -23.75 28.32 27.27
C GLU A 378 -23.91 29.10 28.57
N PRO A 379 -22.81 29.66 29.15
CA PRO A 379 -22.96 30.53 30.28
C PRO A 379 -23.98 31.57 29.82
N LYS A 380 -25.15 31.59 30.45
CA LYS A 380 -26.15 32.65 30.25
C LYS A 380 -25.34 33.92 30.28
N GLN A 381 -25.20 34.58 29.12
CA GLN A 381 -24.53 35.85 29.02
C GLN A 381 -25.30 36.78 29.93
N LYS A 382 -24.82 36.95 31.17
CA LYS A 382 -25.24 38.10 31.98
C LYS A 382 -25.00 39.29 31.07
N LYS A 383 -26.06 39.94 30.62
CA LYS A 383 -25.94 41.19 29.92
C LYS A 383 -25.16 42.11 30.84
N MET A 384 -23.86 42.23 30.57
CA MET A 384 -22.98 43.16 31.27
C MET A 384 -23.53 44.54 31.00
N THR A 385 -23.69 45.32 32.04
CA THR A 385 -24.04 46.72 31.92
C THR A 385 -22.95 47.44 31.11
N GLU A 386 -23.30 48.50 30.42
CA GLU A 386 -22.36 49.28 29.60
C GLU A 386 -21.08 49.64 30.38
N LYS A 387 -21.24 49.97 31.66
CA LYS A 387 -20.17 50.27 32.59
C LYS A 387 -19.23 49.14 32.86
N GLU A 388 -19.75 47.92 33.06
CA GLU A 388 -18.93 46.69 33.25
C GLU A 388 -18.21 46.28 31.97
N ARG A 389 -18.76 46.61 30.81
CA ARG A 389 -18.16 46.38 29.50
C ARG A 389 -17.01 47.34 29.24
N GLU A 390 -17.12 48.60 29.61
CA GLU A 390 -16.06 49.60 29.53
C GLU A 390 -14.89 49.28 30.48
N GLU A 391 -15.17 48.90 31.72
CA GLU A 391 -14.14 48.49 32.69
C GLU A 391 -13.43 47.20 32.25
N ALA A 392 -14.13 46.22 31.64
CA ALA A 392 -13.54 45.03 31.11
C ALA A 392 -12.64 45.33 29.89
N LEU A 393 -13.03 46.27 29.03
CA LEU A 393 -12.26 46.75 27.89
C LEU A 393 -11.00 47.50 28.34
N GLN A 394 -11.10 48.34 29.38
CA GLN A 394 -9.93 49.06 29.95
C GLN A 394 -8.94 48.10 30.59
N ARG A 395 -9.36 47.11 31.39
CA ARG A 395 -8.50 46.07 31.97
C ARG A 395 -7.86 45.17 30.90
N ALA A 396 -8.59 44.90 29.82
CA ALA A 396 -8.02 44.15 28.69
C ALA A 396 -6.94 44.95 27.93
N ALA A 397 -7.16 46.28 27.78
CA ALA A 397 -6.21 47.19 27.16
C ALA A 397 -4.94 47.37 27.98
N GLU A 398 -5.05 47.48 29.32
CA GLU A 398 -3.92 47.53 30.23
C GLU A 398 -3.10 46.23 30.25
N LYS A 399 -3.76 45.08 30.31
CA LYS A 399 -3.08 43.77 30.20
C LYS A 399 -2.39 43.58 28.85
N SER A 400 -2.92 44.17 27.79
CA SER A 400 -2.36 44.09 26.47
C SER A 400 -1.11 44.99 26.32
N LYS A 401 -1.07 46.16 26.97
CA LYS A 401 0.13 47.06 27.00
C LYS A 401 1.29 46.43 27.73
N ASN A 402 1.08 45.60 28.75
CA ASN A 402 2.08 44.96 29.57
C ASN A 402 2.44 43.53 29.10
N ALA A 403 2.06 43.12 27.91
CA ALA A 403 2.34 41.79 27.38
C ALA A 403 3.81 41.63 27.03
N LYS A 404 4.47 40.55 27.58
CA LYS A 404 5.89 40.25 27.26
C LYS A 404 6.08 40.09 25.76
N SER A 405 7.17 40.71 25.25
CA SER A 405 7.59 40.60 23.84
C SER A 405 7.67 39.11 23.40
N GLY A 406 7.03 38.78 22.29
CA GLY A 406 6.94 37.41 21.75
C GLY A 406 5.74 36.57 22.21
N SER A 407 4.94 37.01 23.18
CA SER A 407 3.74 36.30 23.62
C SER A 407 2.61 36.38 22.59
N LEU A 408 1.64 35.47 22.69
CA LEU A 408 0.44 35.45 21.82
C LEU A 408 -0.36 36.77 21.92
N ALA A 409 -0.42 37.36 23.10
CA ALA A 409 -1.05 38.66 23.34
C ALA A 409 -0.31 39.81 22.64
N ALA A 410 1.04 39.81 22.62
CA ALA A 410 1.85 40.79 21.89
C ALA A 410 1.65 40.68 20.37
N LYS A 411 1.53 39.45 19.84
CA LYS A 411 1.25 39.19 18.41
C LYS A 411 -0.15 39.64 18.03
N ALA A 412 -1.14 39.41 18.87
CA ALA A 412 -2.52 39.86 18.65
C ALA A 412 -2.62 41.38 18.64
N ASN A 413 -1.83 42.10 19.49
CA ASN A 413 -1.80 43.55 19.49
C ASN A 413 -1.14 44.12 18.22
N LEU A 414 -0.11 43.50 17.69
CA LEU A 414 0.52 43.89 16.41
C LEU A 414 -0.49 43.79 15.24
N VAL A 415 -1.27 42.72 15.19
CA VAL A 415 -2.32 42.54 14.17
C VAL A 415 -3.42 43.59 14.31
N ARG A 416 -3.79 43.93 15.56
CA ARG A 416 -4.82 44.97 15.81
C ARG A 416 -4.34 46.34 15.41
N GLN A 417 -3.08 46.72 15.74
CA GLN A 417 -2.46 47.99 15.32
C GLN A 417 -2.35 48.08 13.79
N TYR A 418 -1.99 46.98 13.13
CA TYR A 418 -1.94 46.94 11.67
C TYR A 418 -3.31 47.18 11.03
N ASN A 419 -4.36 46.53 11.57
CA ASN A 419 -5.72 46.73 11.08
C ASN A 419 -6.28 48.15 11.36
N GLU A 420 -5.94 48.77 12.51
CA GLU A 420 -6.34 50.13 12.85
C GLU A 420 -5.61 51.17 11.98
N SER A 421 -4.35 50.95 11.61
CA SER A 421 -3.62 51.80 10.67
C SER A 421 -4.21 51.77 9.27
N ASN A 422 -4.55 50.56 8.77
CA ASN A 422 -5.17 50.38 7.45
C ASN A 422 -6.58 50.99 7.37
N HIS A 423 -7.32 50.97 8.46
CA HIS A 423 -8.66 51.66 8.51
C HIS A 423 -8.57 53.19 8.48
N LYS A 424 -7.52 53.77 9.03
CA LYS A 424 -7.29 55.24 8.98
C LYS A 424 -6.86 55.72 7.60
N ASP A 425 -6.12 54.87 6.85
CA ASP A 425 -5.70 55.20 5.48
C ASP A 425 -6.85 55.06 4.44
N SER A 426 -7.84 54.21 4.72
CA SER A 426 -9.01 54.05 3.86
C SER A 426 -10.11 55.12 4.08
N GLN A 427 -10.03 55.92 5.14
CA GLN A 427 -10.93 57.07 5.38
C GLN A 427 -10.34 58.41 4.91
N LYS A 428 -9.10 58.41 4.38
CA LYS A 428 -8.47 59.62 3.83
C LYS A 428 -8.36 59.63 2.30
N LYS A 429 -8.97 58.67 1.64
CA LYS A 429 -9.23 58.67 0.21
C LYS A 429 -10.73 58.73 0.00
#